data_54df9e9ded62b0be55c93b6aa16829b7
#
_entry.id   54df9e9ded62b0be55c93b6aa16829b7
#
_cell.length_a   1.000
_cell.length_b   1.000
_cell.length_c   1.000
_cell.angle_alpha   90.00
_cell.angle_beta   90.00
_cell.angle_gamma   90.00
#
_symmetry.space_group_name_H-M   'P 1'
#
loop_
_entity.id
_entity.type
_entity.pdbx_description
1 polymer ?
#
loop_
_entity_poly.entity_id
_entity_poly.type
_entity_poly.pdbx_seq_one_letter_code
_entity_poly.pdbx_strand_id
1 'polypeptide(L)'
;LLLSDVLPTGHEIGVQYGDVKPGDTVFIAGAGPVGMGVLVTAQFYSPSVIIVCDMDENRLKMAKALGATHTINPSDGDVAAKVKAIVGEDGVDCAIEAVGVPATWAMCQDIVKPGGHIAVVGVHGKPVDFNLERLWIKNLAITTGLVNSNTTEMLLKAISTSPVDFTAMLTHRFKLSELEEAYDVFKHAAENGAMKVVLVNE
;
A
#
# COMPACT_ATOMS: atom_id res chain seq x y z
N LEU A 1 -15.64 -8.04 -5.71
CA LEU A 1 -15.40 -7.74 -4.30
C LEU A 1 -14.32 -6.68 -4.11
N LEU A 2 -13.10 -6.86 -4.64
CA LEU A 2 -11.99 -5.91 -4.45
C LEU A 2 -12.31 -4.49 -4.98
N LEU A 3 -13.13 -4.39 -6.00
CA LEU A 3 -13.57 -3.12 -6.62
C LEU A 3 -14.60 -2.34 -5.80
N SER A 4 -15.16 -2.93 -4.73
CA SER A 4 -16.13 -2.22 -3.88
C SER A 4 -15.46 -1.27 -2.89
N ASP A 5 -14.15 -1.46 -2.60
CA ASP A 5 -13.42 -0.70 -1.59
C ASP A 5 -11.91 -0.72 -1.82
N VAL A 6 -11.27 -1.89 -1.68
CA VAL A 6 -9.80 -2.04 -1.56
C VAL A 6 -9.05 -1.45 -2.75
N LEU A 7 -9.45 -1.76 -3.98
CA LEU A 7 -8.77 -1.25 -5.18
C LEU A 7 -9.05 0.23 -5.43
N PRO A 8 -10.29 0.73 -5.35
CA PRO A 8 -10.53 2.17 -5.43
C PRO A 8 -9.81 2.96 -4.34
N THR A 9 -9.80 2.48 -3.10
CA THR A 9 -9.10 3.13 -1.98
C THR A 9 -7.59 3.24 -2.27
N GLY A 10 -6.95 2.12 -2.62
CA GLY A 10 -5.53 2.11 -2.95
C GLY A 10 -5.21 3.00 -4.15
N HIS A 11 -6.07 2.97 -5.17
CA HIS A 11 -5.89 3.77 -6.39
C HIS A 11 -6.11 5.27 -6.17
N GLU A 12 -7.26 5.66 -5.63
CA GLU A 12 -7.64 7.07 -5.50
C GLU A 12 -6.78 7.79 -4.46
N ILE A 13 -6.66 7.21 -3.27
CA ILE A 13 -5.99 7.87 -2.14
C ILE A 13 -4.47 7.58 -2.14
N GLY A 14 -4.07 6.40 -2.57
CA GLY A 14 -2.64 6.06 -2.67
C GLY A 14 -2.02 6.59 -3.96
N VAL A 15 -2.47 6.09 -5.11
CA VAL A 15 -1.79 6.31 -6.39
C VAL A 15 -2.09 7.69 -6.97
N GLN A 16 -3.37 8.08 -7.10
CA GLN A 16 -3.72 9.37 -7.69
C GLN A 16 -3.33 10.54 -6.78
N TYR A 17 -3.63 10.46 -5.47
CA TYR A 17 -3.24 11.51 -4.52
C TYR A 17 -1.73 11.51 -4.25
N GLY A 18 -1.05 10.39 -4.45
CA GLY A 18 0.41 10.31 -4.47
C GLY A 18 1.04 10.87 -5.74
N ASP A 19 0.23 11.27 -6.72
CA ASP A 19 0.65 11.81 -8.02
C ASP A 19 1.68 10.91 -8.73
N VAL A 20 1.48 9.58 -8.64
CA VAL A 20 2.41 8.59 -9.23
C VAL A 20 2.44 8.73 -10.73
N LYS A 21 3.65 8.80 -11.29
CA LYS A 21 3.92 9.03 -12.72
C LYS A 21 4.81 7.94 -13.31
N PRO A 22 4.86 7.83 -14.64
CA PRO A 22 5.79 6.93 -15.31
C PRO A 22 7.24 7.23 -14.92
N GLY A 23 7.96 6.18 -14.52
CA GLY A 23 9.36 6.26 -14.12
C GLY A 23 9.59 6.58 -12.64
N ASP A 24 8.56 6.92 -11.86
CA ASP A 24 8.69 7.22 -10.44
C ASP A 24 9.20 6.04 -9.61
N THR A 25 9.80 6.36 -8.49
CA THR A 25 10.10 5.44 -7.39
C THR A 25 9.02 5.56 -6.33
N VAL A 26 8.33 4.45 -6.02
CA VAL A 26 7.20 4.41 -5.09
C VAL A 26 7.54 3.53 -3.89
N PHE A 27 7.32 4.06 -2.69
CA PHE A 27 7.40 3.30 -1.46
C PHE A 27 6.00 3.14 -0.85
N ILE A 28 5.66 1.94 -0.42
CA ILE A 28 4.38 1.60 0.21
C ILE A 28 4.66 1.06 1.61
N ALA A 29 4.27 1.80 2.63
CA ALA A 29 4.30 1.33 4.01
C ALA A 29 3.02 0.57 4.33
N GLY A 30 3.14 -0.73 4.51
CA GLY A 30 2.06 -1.67 4.76
C GLY A 30 1.68 -2.49 3.52
N ALA A 31 1.68 -3.81 3.68
CA ALA A 31 1.27 -4.80 2.70
C ALA A 31 -0.06 -5.49 3.09
N GLY A 32 -0.94 -4.78 3.80
CA GLY A 32 -2.32 -5.19 4.01
C GLY A 32 -3.16 -5.08 2.73
N PRO A 33 -4.45 -5.41 2.77
CA PRO A 33 -5.31 -5.38 1.58
C PRO A 33 -5.26 -4.06 0.80
N VAL A 34 -5.27 -2.92 1.49
CA VAL A 34 -5.23 -1.60 0.85
C VAL A 34 -3.84 -1.30 0.27
N GLY A 35 -2.75 -1.62 1.00
CA GLY A 35 -1.39 -1.47 0.48
C GLY A 35 -1.13 -2.34 -0.74
N MET A 36 -1.69 -3.55 -0.79
CA MET A 36 -1.68 -4.39 -2.00
C MET A 36 -2.52 -3.75 -3.12
N GLY A 37 -3.66 -3.13 -2.79
CA GLY A 37 -4.44 -2.35 -3.74
C GLY A 37 -3.62 -1.20 -4.35
N VAL A 38 -2.84 -0.49 -3.56
CA VAL A 38 -1.87 0.51 -4.03
C VAL A 38 -0.85 -0.12 -4.97
N LEU A 39 -0.19 -1.22 -4.54
CA LEU A 39 0.83 -1.91 -5.32
C LEU A 39 0.35 -2.29 -6.72
N VAL A 40 -0.80 -2.94 -6.81
CA VAL A 40 -1.29 -3.44 -8.10
C VAL A 40 -1.82 -2.34 -9.00
N THR A 41 -2.39 -1.27 -8.44
CA THR A 41 -2.91 -0.14 -9.23
C THR A 41 -1.83 0.88 -9.60
N ALA A 42 -0.76 1.00 -8.82
CA ALA A 42 0.41 1.83 -9.19
C ALA A 42 1.06 1.35 -10.49
N GLN A 43 1.01 0.05 -10.80
CA GLN A 43 1.59 -0.50 -12.02
C GLN A 43 0.93 0.02 -13.30
N PHE A 44 -0.31 0.52 -13.24
CA PHE A 44 -0.97 1.18 -14.39
C PHE A 44 -0.25 2.47 -14.82
N TYR A 45 0.58 3.04 -13.94
CA TYR A 45 1.36 4.26 -14.19
C TYR A 45 2.82 3.98 -14.54
N SER A 46 3.23 2.71 -14.62
CA SER A 46 4.59 2.29 -15.00
C SER A 46 5.71 2.95 -14.16
N PRO A 47 5.66 2.87 -12.82
CA PRO A 47 6.76 3.32 -11.98
C PRO A 47 8.02 2.48 -12.26
N SER A 48 9.20 3.06 -12.09
CA SER A 48 10.48 2.36 -12.28
C SER A 48 10.80 1.40 -11.13
N VAL A 49 10.39 1.77 -9.92
CA VAL A 49 10.61 0.99 -8.70
C VAL A 49 9.37 1.05 -7.82
N ILE A 50 8.94 -0.10 -7.31
CA ILE A 50 7.94 -0.17 -6.24
C ILE A 50 8.54 -0.96 -5.08
N ILE A 51 8.70 -0.29 -3.94
CA ILE A 51 9.18 -0.88 -2.68
C ILE A 51 8.00 -1.07 -1.75
N VAL A 52 7.77 -2.29 -1.27
CA VAL A 52 6.73 -2.59 -0.27
C VAL A 52 7.38 -2.94 1.05
N CYS A 53 6.94 -2.28 2.15
CA CYS A 53 7.46 -2.49 3.50
C CYS A 53 6.36 -3.04 4.42
N ASP A 54 6.61 -4.19 5.04
CA ASP A 54 5.71 -4.80 6.04
C ASP A 54 6.50 -5.69 7.00
N MET A 55 5.96 -5.95 8.19
CA MET A 55 6.57 -6.85 9.17
C MET A 55 6.26 -8.33 8.87
N ASP A 56 5.24 -8.62 8.09
CA ASP A 56 4.78 -9.97 7.76
C ASP A 56 5.44 -10.48 6.47
N GLU A 57 6.30 -11.49 6.62
CA GLU A 57 7.01 -12.11 5.50
C GLU A 57 6.08 -12.75 4.45
N ASN A 58 4.90 -13.27 4.84
CA ASN A 58 3.95 -13.83 3.89
C ASN A 58 3.34 -12.74 3.02
N ARG A 59 3.05 -11.58 3.61
CA ARG A 59 2.59 -10.40 2.88
C ARG A 59 3.68 -9.86 1.96
N LEU A 60 4.95 -9.83 2.39
CA LEU A 60 6.06 -9.41 1.54
C LEU A 60 6.27 -10.37 0.36
N LYS A 61 6.15 -11.68 0.58
CA LYS A 61 6.18 -12.68 -0.52
C LYS A 61 5.03 -12.46 -1.51
N MET A 62 3.82 -12.20 -1.02
CA MET A 62 2.68 -11.88 -1.88
C MET A 62 2.91 -10.57 -2.64
N ALA A 63 3.41 -9.53 -1.99
CA ALA A 63 3.76 -8.26 -2.65
C ALA A 63 4.76 -8.49 -3.80
N LYS A 64 5.77 -9.33 -3.57
CA LYS A 64 6.75 -9.70 -4.60
C LYS A 64 6.09 -10.40 -5.78
N ALA A 65 5.21 -11.36 -5.51
CA ALA A 65 4.45 -12.08 -6.55
C ALA A 65 3.50 -11.16 -7.34
N LEU A 66 2.95 -10.12 -6.69
CA LEU A 66 2.04 -9.14 -7.29
C LEU A 66 2.76 -7.97 -7.97
N GLY A 67 4.10 -7.98 -8.07
CA GLY A 67 4.85 -7.03 -8.87
C GLY A 67 5.67 -5.98 -8.11
N ALA A 68 5.82 -6.09 -6.78
CA ALA A 68 6.79 -5.27 -6.07
C ALA A 68 8.21 -5.55 -6.58
N THR A 69 8.95 -4.50 -6.95
CA THR A 69 10.34 -4.64 -7.39
C THR A 69 11.25 -4.99 -6.21
N HIS A 70 10.95 -4.43 -5.03
CA HIS A 70 11.66 -4.69 -3.78
C HIS A 70 10.68 -4.84 -2.61
N THR A 71 11.10 -5.60 -1.61
CA THR A 71 10.39 -5.73 -0.34
C THR A 71 11.34 -5.47 0.81
N ILE A 72 10.87 -4.83 1.88
CA ILE A 72 11.65 -4.50 3.06
C ILE A 72 10.89 -4.95 4.31
N ASN A 73 11.50 -5.76 5.14
CA ASN A 73 11.02 -5.99 6.50
C ASN A 73 11.71 -4.98 7.43
N PRO A 74 10.96 -4.13 8.16
CA PRO A 74 11.55 -3.15 9.08
C PRO A 74 12.25 -3.80 10.27
N SER A 75 11.95 -5.06 10.59
CA SER A 75 12.65 -5.82 11.65
C SER A 75 14.10 -6.13 11.30
N ASP A 76 14.47 -6.07 10.02
CA ASP A 76 15.83 -6.41 9.54
C ASP A 76 16.79 -5.19 9.53
N GLY A 77 16.37 -4.06 10.11
CA GLY A 77 17.23 -2.88 10.25
C GLY A 77 16.64 -1.60 9.65
N ASP A 78 17.49 -0.60 9.46
CA ASP A 78 17.11 0.75 9.04
C ASP A 78 16.46 0.77 7.64
N VAL A 79 15.17 1.08 7.60
CA VAL A 79 14.38 1.15 6.35
C VAL A 79 14.87 2.29 5.47
N ALA A 80 15.21 3.45 6.03
CA ALA A 80 15.65 4.60 5.25
C ALA A 80 16.99 4.30 4.54
N ALA A 81 17.91 3.65 5.24
CA ALA A 81 19.18 3.21 4.65
C ALA A 81 18.96 2.18 3.51
N LYS A 82 18.03 1.23 3.71
CA LYS A 82 17.69 0.24 2.67
C LYS A 82 17.04 0.88 1.44
N VAL A 83 16.12 1.84 1.65
CA VAL A 83 15.48 2.58 0.56
C VAL A 83 16.53 3.36 -0.23
N LYS A 84 17.43 4.10 0.44
CA LYS A 84 18.52 4.84 -0.21
C LYS A 84 19.46 3.93 -1.01
N ALA A 85 19.74 2.75 -0.51
CA ALA A 85 20.55 1.77 -1.24
C ALA A 85 19.89 1.30 -2.57
N ILE A 86 18.57 1.36 -2.66
CA ILE A 86 17.79 0.95 -3.84
C ILE A 86 17.63 2.12 -4.82
N VAL A 87 17.25 3.31 -4.33
CA VAL A 87 16.82 4.44 -5.18
C VAL A 87 17.80 5.62 -5.18
N GLY A 88 18.83 5.60 -4.35
CA GLY A 88 19.79 6.69 -4.18
C GLY A 88 19.49 7.57 -2.97
N GLU A 89 20.41 8.50 -2.69
CA GLU A 89 20.40 9.32 -1.47
C GLU A 89 19.21 10.28 -1.33
N ASP A 90 18.62 10.70 -2.44
CA ASP A 90 17.52 11.66 -2.42
C ASP A 90 16.23 11.06 -1.85
N GLY A 91 16.03 9.75 -1.98
CA GLY A 91 14.82 9.03 -1.56
C GLY A 91 13.82 8.80 -2.69
N VAL A 92 12.55 8.54 -2.33
CA VAL A 92 11.49 8.15 -3.27
C VAL A 92 10.67 9.35 -3.76
N ASP A 93 10.14 9.25 -4.99
CA ASP A 93 9.21 10.22 -5.57
C ASP A 93 7.90 10.27 -4.80
N CYS A 94 7.36 9.11 -4.47
CA CYS A 94 6.10 8.96 -3.76
C CYS A 94 6.24 7.98 -2.60
N ALA A 95 5.90 8.42 -1.38
CA ALA A 95 5.78 7.59 -0.19
C ALA A 95 4.31 7.44 0.19
N ILE A 96 3.80 6.21 0.22
CA ILE A 96 2.38 5.92 0.49
C ILE A 96 2.26 5.20 1.82
N GLU A 97 1.58 5.85 2.76
CA GLU A 97 1.31 5.33 4.10
C GLU A 97 -0.03 4.58 4.08
N ALA A 98 -0.04 3.24 4.31
CA ALA A 98 -1.21 2.38 4.20
C ALA A 98 -1.46 1.53 5.46
N VAL A 99 -1.04 2.00 6.65
CA VAL A 99 -1.21 1.31 7.95
C VAL A 99 -2.00 2.14 8.95
N GLY A 100 -1.68 3.44 9.07
CA GLY A 100 -2.30 4.35 10.02
C GLY A 100 -1.64 4.38 11.40
N VAL A 101 -0.31 4.21 11.48
CA VAL A 101 0.42 4.26 12.74
C VAL A 101 1.58 5.28 12.71
N PRO A 102 2.00 5.83 13.87
CA PRO A 102 3.07 6.83 13.91
C PRO A 102 4.38 6.38 13.27
N ALA A 103 4.73 5.09 13.40
CA ALA A 103 5.99 4.56 12.88
C ALA A 103 6.05 4.59 11.34
N THR A 104 4.97 4.20 10.65
CA THR A 104 4.91 4.22 9.18
C THR A 104 4.80 5.64 8.63
N TRP A 105 4.12 6.54 9.35
CA TRP A 105 4.12 7.96 9.03
C TRP A 105 5.52 8.59 9.14
N ALA A 106 6.24 8.33 10.23
CA ALA A 106 7.62 8.80 10.39
C ALA A 106 8.52 8.28 9.26
N MET A 107 8.40 6.99 8.94
CA MET A 107 9.14 6.35 7.85
C MET A 107 8.92 7.06 6.51
N CYS A 108 7.67 7.39 6.15
CA CYS A 108 7.37 8.12 4.92
C CYS A 108 8.02 9.51 4.89
N GLN A 109 8.06 10.23 6.03
CA GLN A 109 8.73 11.53 6.13
C GLN A 109 10.25 11.44 5.91
N ASP A 110 10.86 10.34 6.37
CA ASP A 110 12.32 10.14 6.31
C ASP A 110 12.82 9.85 4.90
N ILE A 111 12.01 9.13 4.11
CA ILE A 111 12.44 8.58 2.81
C ILE A 111 11.97 9.38 1.60
N VAL A 112 11.01 10.29 1.75
CA VAL A 112 10.52 11.11 0.62
C VAL A 112 11.58 12.12 0.18
N LYS A 113 11.84 12.18 -1.13
CA LYS A 113 12.79 13.13 -1.72
C LYS A 113 12.24 14.58 -1.73
N PRO A 114 13.09 15.59 -1.93
CA PRO A 114 12.63 16.95 -2.22
C PRO A 114 11.74 16.98 -3.46
N GLY A 115 10.63 17.73 -3.40
CA GLY A 115 9.61 17.79 -4.43
C GLY A 115 8.69 16.55 -4.52
N GLY A 116 8.88 15.58 -3.64
CA GLY A 116 8.10 14.34 -3.64
C GLY A 116 6.73 14.48 -2.97
N HIS A 117 5.98 13.38 -3.01
CA HIS A 117 4.63 13.28 -2.46
C HIS A 117 4.56 12.28 -1.31
N ILE A 118 3.76 12.60 -0.28
CA ILE A 118 3.33 11.64 0.74
C ILE A 118 1.82 11.49 0.63
N ALA A 119 1.32 10.30 0.32
CA ALA A 119 -0.11 9.99 0.33
C ALA A 119 -0.45 9.15 1.56
N VAL A 120 -1.40 9.61 2.37
CA VAL A 120 -1.83 8.92 3.59
C VAL A 120 -3.18 8.26 3.33
N VAL A 121 -3.15 6.94 3.23
CA VAL A 121 -4.32 6.06 3.02
C VAL A 121 -4.76 5.44 4.34
N GLY A 122 -3.79 5.20 5.24
CA GLY A 122 -4.03 4.60 6.53
C GLY A 122 -4.87 5.49 7.46
N VAL A 123 -5.75 4.87 8.25
CA VAL A 123 -6.61 5.58 9.22
C VAL A 123 -5.87 5.72 10.54
N HIS A 124 -5.40 6.93 10.84
CA HIS A 124 -4.69 7.21 12.08
C HIS A 124 -5.63 7.38 13.25
N GLY A 125 -5.52 6.50 14.25
CA GLY A 125 -6.31 6.58 15.49
C GLY A 125 -5.68 7.42 16.61
N LYS A 126 -4.48 8.00 16.38
CA LYS A 126 -3.71 8.81 17.32
C LYS A 126 -3.04 9.98 16.62
N PRO A 127 -2.76 11.09 17.32
CA PRO A 127 -1.92 12.16 16.79
C PRO A 127 -0.55 11.64 16.34
N VAL A 128 -0.02 12.24 15.28
CA VAL A 128 1.30 11.93 14.72
C VAL A 128 2.14 13.20 14.62
N ASP A 129 3.44 13.07 14.81
CA ASP A 129 4.37 14.19 14.70
C ASP A 129 4.64 14.50 13.22
N PHE A 130 4.51 15.75 12.87
CA PHE A 130 4.93 16.28 11.59
C PHE A 130 6.21 17.10 11.78
N ASN A 131 7.34 16.57 11.32
CA ASN A 131 8.66 17.15 11.51
C ASN A 131 8.89 18.34 10.56
N LEU A 132 8.04 19.38 10.71
CA LEU A 132 8.06 20.54 9.81
C LEU A 132 9.40 21.25 9.77
N GLU A 133 10.14 21.28 10.89
CA GLU A 133 11.45 21.92 11.03
C GLU A 133 12.52 21.39 10.08
N ARG A 134 12.36 20.15 9.61
CA ARG A 134 13.29 19.53 8.62
C ARG A 134 12.65 19.30 7.26
N LEU A 135 11.32 19.35 7.17
CA LEU A 135 10.59 19.04 5.93
C LEU A 135 10.21 20.27 5.12
N TRP A 136 10.14 21.46 5.75
CA TRP A 136 9.68 22.70 5.09
C TRP A 136 10.48 23.04 3.82
N ILE A 137 11.77 22.70 3.79
CA ILE A 137 12.67 22.99 2.66
C ILE A 137 12.49 22.00 1.50
N LYS A 138 11.84 20.86 1.74
CA LYS A 138 11.70 19.80 0.74
C LYS A 138 10.62 20.07 -0.32
N ASN A 139 9.77 21.09 -0.17
CA ASN A 139 8.66 21.38 -1.10
C ASN A 139 7.73 20.17 -1.33
N LEU A 140 7.31 19.50 -0.27
CA LEU A 140 6.50 18.30 -0.32
C LEU A 140 5.03 18.61 -0.58
N ALA A 141 4.36 17.71 -1.32
CA ALA A 141 2.91 17.58 -1.28
C ALA A 141 2.52 16.45 -0.31
N ILE A 142 1.59 16.74 0.61
CA ILE A 142 1.05 15.74 1.54
C ILE A 142 -0.45 15.70 1.33
N THR A 143 -0.97 14.52 1.04
CA THR A 143 -2.38 14.30 0.72
C THR A 143 -2.97 13.23 1.62
N THR A 144 -4.24 13.40 1.94
CA THR A 144 -5.05 12.41 2.66
C THR A 144 -6.49 12.51 2.18
N GLY A 145 -7.26 11.45 2.33
CA GLY A 145 -8.66 11.48 1.92
C GLY A 145 -9.40 10.19 2.21
N LEU A 146 -10.70 10.24 1.97
CA LEU A 146 -11.57 9.07 1.95
C LEU A 146 -11.92 8.75 0.50
N VAL A 147 -11.91 7.48 0.15
CA VAL A 147 -12.32 6.99 -1.17
C VAL A 147 -13.76 7.39 -1.50
N ASN A 148 -14.01 7.74 -2.74
CA ASN A 148 -15.36 7.98 -3.25
C ASN A 148 -15.80 6.97 -4.33
N SER A 149 -14.91 6.05 -4.69
CA SER A 149 -15.11 4.95 -5.65
C SER A 149 -15.48 5.39 -7.08
N ASN A 150 -15.15 6.61 -7.46
CA ASN A 150 -15.39 7.14 -8.80
C ASN A 150 -14.57 6.41 -9.87
N THR A 151 -13.49 5.74 -9.48
CA THR A 151 -12.60 5.02 -10.40
C THR A 151 -13.00 3.58 -10.66
N THR A 152 -14.07 3.07 -10.02
CA THR A 152 -14.46 1.64 -10.10
C THR A 152 -14.65 1.14 -11.54
N GLU A 153 -15.31 1.91 -12.39
CA GLU A 153 -15.53 1.52 -13.82
C GLU A 153 -14.20 1.47 -14.59
N MET A 154 -13.34 2.47 -14.39
CA MET A 154 -12.01 2.52 -15.00
C MET A 154 -11.16 1.34 -14.53
N LEU A 155 -11.15 1.08 -13.21
CA LEU A 155 -10.41 -0.05 -12.63
C LEU A 155 -10.90 -1.39 -13.16
N LEU A 156 -12.21 -1.59 -13.33
CA LEU A 156 -12.74 -2.81 -13.92
C LEU A 156 -12.20 -3.03 -15.35
N LYS A 157 -12.13 -1.99 -16.17
CA LYS A 157 -11.55 -2.06 -17.51
C LYS A 157 -10.05 -2.36 -17.48
N ALA A 158 -9.31 -1.67 -16.60
CA ALA A 158 -7.87 -1.86 -16.46
C ALA A 158 -7.49 -3.27 -15.99
N ILE A 159 -8.23 -3.81 -15.00
CA ILE A 159 -8.03 -5.16 -14.46
C ILE A 159 -8.27 -6.21 -15.54
N SER A 160 -9.30 -6.05 -16.38
CA SER A 160 -9.65 -7.04 -17.42
C SER A 160 -8.55 -7.25 -18.46
N THR A 161 -7.62 -6.33 -18.59
CA THR A 161 -6.50 -6.37 -19.54
C THR A 161 -5.12 -6.48 -18.86
N SER A 162 -5.09 -6.40 -17.53
CA SER A 162 -3.84 -6.48 -16.76
C SER A 162 -3.30 -7.90 -16.70
N PRO A 163 -1.98 -8.09 -16.77
CA PRO A 163 -1.36 -9.40 -16.55
C PRO A 163 -1.32 -9.80 -15.05
N VAL A 164 -1.64 -8.89 -14.14
CA VAL A 164 -1.61 -9.13 -12.69
C VAL A 164 -2.83 -9.95 -12.28
N ASP A 165 -2.61 -11.02 -11.53
CA ASP A 165 -3.71 -11.81 -10.94
C ASP A 165 -4.21 -11.16 -9.63
N PHE A 166 -5.19 -10.29 -9.73
CA PHE A 166 -5.82 -9.65 -8.57
C PHE A 166 -6.55 -10.65 -7.67
N THR A 167 -6.93 -11.82 -8.19
CA THR A 167 -7.65 -12.83 -7.41
C THR A 167 -6.77 -13.49 -6.35
N ALA A 168 -5.45 -13.43 -6.50
CA ALA A 168 -4.49 -13.90 -5.50
C ALA A 168 -4.64 -13.20 -4.14
N MET A 169 -5.25 -12.00 -4.12
CA MET A 169 -5.57 -11.31 -2.87
C MET A 169 -6.77 -11.94 -2.11
N LEU A 170 -7.59 -12.75 -2.76
CA LEU A 170 -8.74 -13.45 -2.14
C LEU A 170 -8.28 -14.78 -1.58
N THR A 171 -7.69 -14.76 -0.39
CA THR A 171 -6.98 -15.92 0.19
C THR A 171 -7.87 -16.96 0.84
N HIS A 172 -9.01 -16.53 1.39
CA HIS A 172 -9.91 -17.40 2.16
C HIS A 172 -11.36 -17.21 1.71
N ARG A 173 -12.11 -18.32 1.67
CA ARG A 173 -13.51 -18.34 1.27
C ARG A 173 -14.29 -19.21 2.24
N PHE A 174 -15.34 -18.66 2.83
CA PHE A 174 -16.24 -19.31 3.78
C PHE A 174 -17.68 -19.17 3.34
N LYS A 175 -18.55 -20.04 3.84
CA LYS A 175 -20.01 -19.87 3.74
C LYS A 175 -20.43 -18.75 4.72
N LEU A 176 -21.56 -18.12 4.45
CA LEU A 176 -22.11 -17.12 5.37
C LEU A 176 -22.43 -17.73 6.76
N SER A 177 -22.79 -19.02 6.80
CA SER A 177 -22.99 -19.77 8.06
C SER A 177 -21.72 -19.98 8.88
N GLU A 178 -20.53 -19.81 8.29
CA GLU A 178 -19.20 -19.98 8.91
C GLU A 178 -18.59 -18.62 9.32
N LEU A 179 -19.43 -17.61 9.56
CA LEU A 179 -19.02 -16.22 9.84
C LEU A 179 -18.04 -16.12 11.01
N GLU A 180 -18.27 -16.86 12.09
CA GLU A 180 -17.41 -16.80 13.28
C GLU A 180 -15.99 -17.32 12.98
N GLU A 181 -15.89 -18.42 12.25
CA GLU A 181 -14.61 -18.98 11.80
C GLU A 181 -13.88 -18.01 10.85
N ALA A 182 -14.60 -17.41 9.92
CA ALA A 182 -14.06 -16.42 9.00
C ALA A 182 -13.50 -15.20 9.75
N TYR A 183 -14.18 -14.73 10.80
CA TYR A 183 -13.67 -13.65 11.66
C TYR A 183 -12.44 -14.06 12.47
N ASP A 184 -12.40 -15.30 12.97
CA ASP A 184 -11.22 -15.80 13.69
C ASP A 184 -9.99 -15.87 12.78
N VAL A 185 -10.15 -16.39 11.58
CA VAL A 185 -9.09 -16.40 10.55
C VAL A 185 -8.63 -14.97 10.21
N PHE A 186 -9.56 -14.03 10.04
CA PHE A 186 -9.23 -12.63 9.78
C PHE A 186 -8.50 -11.95 10.95
N LYS A 187 -8.92 -12.22 12.19
CA LYS A 187 -8.30 -11.69 13.39
C LYS A 187 -6.85 -12.16 13.55
N HIS A 188 -6.55 -13.39 13.13
CA HIS A 188 -5.23 -13.99 13.18
C HIS A 188 -4.59 -14.04 11.78
N ALA A 189 -4.78 -12.97 10.99
CA ALA A 189 -4.40 -12.92 9.58
C ALA A 189 -2.94 -13.25 9.30
N ALA A 190 -2.01 -12.82 10.16
CA ALA A 190 -0.58 -13.09 10.00
C ALA A 190 -0.27 -14.60 10.16
N GLU A 191 -0.92 -15.26 11.10
CA GLU A 191 -0.72 -16.70 11.38
C GLU A 191 -1.34 -17.56 10.28
N ASN A 192 -2.49 -17.13 9.75
CA ASN A 192 -3.25 -17.86 8.73
C ASN A 192 -2.87 -17.48 7.30
N GLY A 193 -2.02 -16.49 7.10
CA GLY A 193 -1.71 -15.95 5.78
C GLY A 193 -2.92 -15.27 5.10
N ALA A 194 -3.88 -14.77 5.89
CA ALA A 194 -5.09 -14.16 5.36
C ALA A 194 -4.81 -12.74 4.83
N MET A 195 -5.21 -12.50 3.58
CA MET A 195 -5.19 -11.17 2.96
C MET A 195 -6.62 -10.62 2.85
N LYS A 196 -7.49 -11.32 2.15
CA LYS A 196 -8.91 -10.98 2.06
C LYS A 196 -9.74 -12.24 2.26
N VAL A 197 -10.64 -12.18 3.22
CA VAL A 197 -11.60 -13.25 3.52
C VAL A 197 -12.93 -12.95 2.84
N VAL A 198 -13.50 -13.93 2.15
CA VAL A 198 -14.74 -13.81 1.39
C VAL A 198 -15.81 -14.70 2.02
N LEU A 199 -16.97 -14.13 2.27
CA LEU A 199 -18.17 -14.86 2.66
C LEU A 199 -19.09 -15.04 1.46
N VAL A 200 -19.60 -16.26 1.26
CA VAL A 200 -20.50 -16.59 0.17
C VAL A 200 -21.83 -17.02 0.73
N ASN A 201 -22.91 -16.44 0.22
CA ASN A 201 -24.27 -16.86 0.52
C ASN A 201 -24.62 -18.00 -0.45
N GLU A 202 -24.79 -19.20 0.07
CA GLU A 202 -25.19 -20.42 -0.67
C GLU A 202 -26.61 -20.80 -0.33
#